data_d3ddb01b5deee6ee346374d7ac921c11
#
_entry.id   d3ddb01b5deee6ee346374d7ac921c11
#
_cell.length_a   1.000
_cell.length_b   1.000
_cell.length_c   1.000
_cell.angle_alpha   90.00
_cell.angle_beta   90.00
_cell.angle_gamma   90.00
#
_symmetry.space_group_name_H-M   'P 1'
#
loop_
_entity.id
_entity.type
_entity.pdbx_description
1 polymer ?
#
loop_
_entity_poly.entity_id
_entity_poly.type
_entity_poly.pdbx_seq_one_letter_code
_entity_poly.pdbx_strand_id
1 'polypeptide(L)'
;MDFRVEYEKWCTDPYFDEATKAELKDIAGDDKEIEDRFYRTLEFGTAGLRGVIGAGTNRMNIYTVRQATQGLANYILSQGEDAVKRGVAIAHDSRNMHDEFTDATALCLAANGIKTYVFPQLAPVPELSYAVRTLGTIAGVVITASHNPREYNGYKVYWEDGAQVTPPHDTSIMAEVAKVTSFDQVKTMDKAAAIEAGLYNVISDEVEEGYFGELRKLSIHPEIIKAMAKDIKIVYTPLHGTGLRPVQRVLKNMGFENVYIEPSQAVPDGNFPTCPYPNPENPDAWKLALELAKEKDADIVLATDPDADRLGVYCKDTKTGEYVTFTGNMSAMLIGEYILSQKSANGTLPENPAFVESIVSTDMGKAIAAAYGVKHIEVLTGFKYIGEQMLKFEKTGCNNYVFGMEESYGCLPGTYARDKDAPAAVCMLCEVAAFYKSQGKTLWDGMIDMYEKYGYYREGISTMTLKGIDGAAQINEIMTKARAAEPKTFGDYQVLAIRDYKNDTRKDMTTGKVEPTGLPSSNVLYYELNDNAWCCVRPSGTEPKIKFYFGVKGVSLEDSQAKLDALSAEVLGQFE
;
A
#
# COMPACT_ATOMS: atom_id res chain seq x y z
N MET A 1 27.61 -8.13 15.25
CA MET A 1 27.46 -9.59 15.14
C MET A 1 28.56 -10.10 14.25
N ASP A 2 29.29 -11.16 14.63
CA ASP A 2 30.24 -11.79 13.71
C ASP A 2 29.43 -12.71 12.78
N PHE A 3 29.36 -12.35 11.51
CA PHE A 3 28.53 -13.03 10.53
C PHE A 3 28.96 -14.48 10.28
N ARG A 4 30.26 -14.78 10.42
CA ARG A 4 30.76 -16.16 10.25
C ARG A 4 30.36 -17.06 11.41
N VAL A 5 30.39 -16.54 12.65
CA VAL A 5 29.95 -17.28 13.85
C VAL A 5 28.45 -17.62 13.74
N GLU A 6 27.64 -16.65 13.31
CA GLU A 6 26.19 -16.92 13.10
C GLU A 6 25.96 -17.90 11.96
N TYR A 7 26.68 -17.78 10.85
CA TYR A 7 26.58 -18.75 9.74
C TYR A 7 26.93 -20.18 10.20
N GLU A 8 28.04 -20.37 10.91
CA GLU A 8 28.46 -21.68 11.43
C GLU A 8 27.43 -22.27 12.40
N LYS A 9 26.87 -21.42 13.27
CA LYS A 9 25.78 -21.81 14.16
C LYS A 9 24.57 -22.33 13.38
N TRP A 10 24.11 -21.62 12.37
CA TRP A 10 22.97 -22.03 11.56
C TRP A 10 23.25 -23.34 10.78
N CYS A 11 24.48 -23.58 10.38
CA CYS A 11 24.89 -24.81 9.71
C CYS A 11 24.92 -26.04 10.64
N THR A 12 25.15 -25.86 11.95
CA THR A 12 25.43 -26.95 12.88
C THR A 12 24.39 -27.18 13.95
N ASP A 13 23.66 -26.14 14.36
CA ASP A 13 22.68 -26.23 15.42
C ASP A 13 21.49 -27.12 14.99
N PRO A 14 21.08 -28.12 15.81
CA PRO A 14 19.94 -28.97 15.52
C PRO A 14 18.58 -28.26 15.49
N TYR A 15 18.49 -27.01 15.94
CA TYR A 15 17.29 -26.20 15.82
C TYR A 15 16.87 -25.93 14.39
N PHE A 16 17.85 -25.78 13.47
CA PHE A 16 17.61 -25.53 12.06
C PHE A 16 17.40 -26.86 11.31
N ASP A 17 16.45 -26.85 10.38
CA ASP A 17 16.12 -27.99 9.56
C ASP A 17 17.21 -28.33 8.51
N GLU A 18 17.13 -29.50 7.94
CA GLU A 18 18.13 -29.99 6.98
C GLU A 18 18.09 -29.21 5.64
N ALA A 19 16.92 -28.67 5.23
CA ALA A 19 16.80 -27.87 4.02
C ALA A 19 17.54 -26.51 4.19
N THR A 20 17.35 -25.86 5.33
CA THR A 20 18.08 -24.63 5.71
C THR A 20 19.60 -24.86 5.73
N LYS A 21 20.04 -25.96 6.35
CA LYS A 21 21.48 -26.32 6.38
C LYS A 21 22.04 -26.65 4.99
N ALA A 22 21.27 -27.30 4.13
CA ALA A 22 21.67 -27.60 2.75
C ALA A 22 21.83 -26.30 1.95
N GLU A 23 20.87 -25.38 2.02
CA GLU A 23 20.96 -24.06 1.38
C GLU A 23 22.21 -23.29 1.82
N LEU A 24 22.54 -23.32 3.12
CA LEU A 24 23.75 -22.65 3.64
C LEU A 24 25.04 -23.33 3.18
N LYS A 25 25.06 -24.62 3.02
CA LYS A 25 26.22 -25.35 2.47
C LYS A 25 26.52 -24.97 1.01
N ASP A 26 25.49 -24.68 0.22
CA ASP A 26 25.64 -24.28 -1.18
C ASP A 26 26.39 -22.97 -1.35
N ILE A 27 26.31 -22.08 -0.35
CA ILE A 27 27.02 -20.78 -0.33
C ILE A 27 28.33 -20.79 0.48
N ALA A 28 28.81 -21.94 0.96
CA ALA A 28 29.96 -22.03 1.87
C ALA A 28 31.25 -21.39 1.35
N GLY A 29 31.40 -21.22 0.02
CA GLY A 29 32.55 -20.59 -0.62
C GLY A 29 32.34 -19.10 -0.99
N ASP A 30 31.15 -18.54 -0.72
CA ASP A 30 30.81 -17.16 -1.08
C ASP A 30 30.71 -16.27 0.17
N ASP A 31 31.84 -15.71 0.56
CA ASP A 31 31.94 -14.84 1.73
C ASP A 31 31.03 -13.61 1.66
N LYS A 32 30.75 -13.08 0.47
CA LYS A 32 29.89 -11.91 0.30
C LYS A 32 28.41 -12.26 0.53
N GLU A 33 27.98 -13.42 0.01
CA GLU A 33 26.62 -13.89 0.23
C GLU A 33 26.41 -14.28 1.70
N ILE A 34 27.41 -14.90 2.35
CA ILE A 34 27.37 -15.21 3.79
C ILE A 34 27.26 -13.92 4.60
N GLU A 35 28.11 -12.92 4.31
CA GLU A 35 28.06 -11.63 4.99
C GLU A 35 26.69 -10.96 4.81
N ASP A 36 26.15 -10.89 3.60
CA ASP A 36 24.85 -10.28 3.31
C ASP A 36 23.70 -10.96 4.07
N ARG A 37 23.77 -12.28 4.27
CA ARG A 37 22.75 -13.03 5.01
C ARG A 37 22.85 -12.91 6.53
N PHE A 38 24.03 -12.58 7.08
CA PHE A 38 24.28 -12.68 8.53
C PHE A 38 24.88 -11.42 9.19
N TYR A 39 25.16 -10.32 8.44
CA TYR A 39 25.78 -9.13 9.03
C TYR A 39 24.84 -8.41 10.02
N ARG A 40 23.53 -8.65 9.93
CA ARG A 40 22.50 -8.11 10.82
C ARG A 40 21.31 -9.07 10.93
N THR A 41 20.40 -8.75 11.83
CA THR A 41 19.07 -9.37 11.87
C THR A 41 18.11 -8.56 10.99
N LEU A 42 17.18 -9.24 10.31
CA LEU A 42 16.12 -8.58 9.56
C LEU A 42 15.29 -7.71 10.50
N GLU A 43 15.25 -6.40 10.23
CA GLU A 43 14.60 -5.45 11.10
C GLU A 43 13.07 -5.54 11.00
N PHE A 44 12.42 -5.65 12.15
CA PHE A 44 10.98 -5.41 12.25
C PHE A 44 10.77 -3.90 12.27
N GLY A 45 10.39 -3.34 11.11
CA GLY A 45 10.12 -1.90 10.97
C GLY A 45 8.72 -1.52 11.44
N THR A 46 8.38 -0.24 11.36
CA THR A 46 7.06 0.31 11.73
C THR A 46 5.87 -0.27 10.94
N ALA A 47 6.15 -1.06 9.91
CA ALA A 47 5.15 -1.71 9.06
C ALA A 47 5.23 -3.26 9.11
N GLY A 48 6.16 -3.83 9.88
CA GLY A 48 6.44 -5.27 9.94
C GLY A 48 7.79 -5.65 9.33
N LEU A 49 7.93 -6.90 8.87
CA LEU A 49 9.12 -7.40 8.18
C LEU A 49 8.96 -7.31 6.66
N ARG A 50 10.06 -7.10 5.96
CA ARG A 50 10.17 -7.31 4.51
C ARG A 50 11.60 -7.67 4.16
N GLY A 51 11.82 -8.74 3.41
CA GLY A 51 13.16 -9.17 3.03
C GLY A 51 13.15 -10.23 1.94
N VAL A 52 14.35 -10.56 1.48
CA VAL A 52 14.58 -11.65 0.55
C VAL A 52 14.37 -12.99 1.28
N ILE A 53 13.67 -13.93 0.63
CA ILE A 53 13.44 -15.29 1.16
C ILE A 53 14.78 -16.05 1.16
N GLY A 54 15.08 -16.78 2.24
CA GLY A 54 16.25 -17.64 2.32
C GLY A 54 16.75 -17.87 3.75
N ALA A 55 17.74 -18.73 3.90
CA ALA A 55 18.40 -18.99 5.16
C ALA A 55 19.29 -17.82 5.59
N GLY A 56 19.24 -17.43 6.87
CA GLY A 56 20.04 -16.36 7.45
C GLY A 56 19.24 -15.39 8.32
N THR A 57 19.95 -14.65 9.17
CA THR A 57 19.32 -13.69 10.09
C THR A 57 18.78 -12.46 9.37
N ASN A 58 19.36 -12.07 8.23
CA ASN A 58 18.91 -10.95 7.38
C ASN A 58 18.07 -11.44 6.20
N ARG A 59 17.26 -12.48 6.39
CA ARG A 59 16.38 -13.08 5.38
C ARG A 59 15.00 -13.37 5.96
N MET A 60 13.99 -13.43 5.08
CA MET A 60 12.67 -13.97 5.41
C MET A 60 12.70 -15.49 5.39
N ASN A 61 12.46 -16.10 6.53
CA ASN A 61 12.33 -17.55 6.71
C ASN A 61 11.44 -17.85 7.90
N ILE A 62 11.14 -19.14 8.13
CA ILE A 62 10.24 -19.53 9.23
C ILE A 62 10.78 -19.13 10.60
N TYR A 63 12.09 -19.01 10.78
CA TYR A 63 12.73 -18.65 12.05
C TYR A 63 12.59 -17.16 12.35
N THR A 64 12.85 -16.30 11.38
CA THR A 64 12.67 -14.84 11.52
C THR A 64 11.20 -14.44 11.64
N VAL A 65 10.29 -15.15 10.93
CA VAL A 65 8.84 -14.98 11.07
C VAL A 65 8.38 -15.39 12.47
N ARG A 66 8.81 -16.55 12.98
CA ARG A 66 8.49 -17.00 14.34
C ARG A 66 9.02 -16.05 15.41
N GLN A 67 10.24 -15.54 15.24
CA GLN A 67 10.82 -14.56 16.18
C GLN A 67 9.99 -13.28 16.24
N ALA A 68 9.61 -12.72 15.08
CA ALA A 68 8.72 -11.56 15.03
C ALA A 68 7.34 -11.85 15.62
N THR A 69 6.80 -13.05 15.35
CA THR A 69 5.50 -13.47 15.88
C THR A 69 5.54 -13.67 17.41
N GLN A 70 6.65 -14.19 17.96
CA GLN A 70 6.81 -14.28 19.40
C GLN A 70 6.80 -12.90 20.06
N GLY A 71 7.45 -11.89 19.44
CA GLY A 71 7.38 -10.51 19.93
C GLY A 71 5.96 -9.95 19.86
N LEU A 72 5.23 -10.19 18.78
CA LEU A 72 3.81 -9.82 18.68
C LEU A 72 2.98 -10.53 19.74
N ALA A 73 3.19 -11.84 19.97
CA ALA A 73 2.51 -12.60 21.01
C ALA A 73 2.77 -12.02 22.41
N ASN A 74 4.03 -11.68 22.72
CA ASN A 74 4.39 -11.07 24.00
C ASN A 74 3.64 -9.72 24.20
N TYR A 75 3.56 -8.91 23.14
CA TYR A 75 2.82 -7.66 23.20
C TYR A 75 1.32 -7.89 23.41
N ILE A 76 0.68 -8.83 22.71
CA ILE A 76 -0.73 -9.19 22.91
C ILE A 76 -0.98 -9.69 24.32
N LEU A 77 -0.11 -10.55 24.85
CA LEU A 77 -0.20 -11.03 26.23
C LEU A 77 -0.15 -9.88 27.25
N SER A 78 0.65 -8.85 26.98
CA SER A 78 0.73 -7.67 27.84
C SER A 78 -0.53 -6.80 27.83
N GLN A 79 -1.41 -6.94 26.82
CA GLN A 79 -2.69 -6.23 26.74
C GLN A 79 -3.80 -6.90 27.57
N GLY A 80 -3.54 -8.08 28.15
CA GLY A 80 -4.45 -8.76 29.05
C GLY A 80 -5.28 -9.88 28.42
N GLU A 81 -6.07 -10.56 29.27
CA GLU A 81 -6.81 -11.78 28.88
C GLU A 81 -7.85 -11.54 27.75
N ASP A 82 -8.47 -10.38 27.69
CA ASP A 82 -9.44 -10.06 26.65
C ASP A 82 -8.77 -10.04 25.28
N ALA A 83 -7.62 -9.40 25.16
CA ALA A 83 -6.83 -9.36 23.93
C ALA A 83 -6.45 -10.78 23.45
N VAL A 84 -6.02 -11.63 24.38
CA VAL A 84 -5.66 -13.03 24.09
C VAL A 84 -6.86 -13.83 23.55
N LYS A 85 -8.05 -13.65 24.17
CA LYS A 85 -9.28 -14.35 23.76
C LYS A 85 -9.79 -13.91 22.39
N ARG A 86 -9.61 -12.65 22.04
CA ARG A 86 -10.02 -12.10 20.73
C ARG A 86 -9.22 -12.71 19.58
N GLY A 87 -7.94 -12.99 19.80
CA GLY A 87 -7.08 -13.67 18.83
C GLY A 87 -6.62 -12.79 17.67
N VAL A 88 -6.06 -13.42 16.63
CA VAL A 88 -5.43 -12.77 15.48
C VAL A 88 -5.96 -13.35 14.17
N ALA A 89 -6.36 -12.48 13.22
CA ALA A 89 -6.71 -12.88 11.85
C ALA A 89 -5.44 -12.94 10.99
N ILE A 90 -5.32 -13.94 10.08
CA ILE A 90 -4.13 -14.14 9.26
C ILE A 90 -4.55 -14.36 7.80
N ALA A 91 -3.96 -13.57 6.90
CA ALA A 91 -4.10 -13.69 5.45
C ALA A 91 -2.73 -13.80 4.77
N HIS A 92 -2.73 -14.20 3.50
CA HIS A 92 -1.52 -14.24 2.68
C HIS A 92 -1.81 -14.01 1.19
N ASP A 93 -0.81 -13.55 0.46
CA ASP A 93 -0.85 -13.48 -0.99
C ASP A 93 -0.30 -14.77 -1.65
N SER A 94 0.00 -14.71 -2.95
CA SER A 94 0.46 -15.86 -3.75
C SER A 94 1.98 -16.11 -3.69
N ARG A 95 2.74 -15.34 -2.91
CA ARG A 95 4.21 -15.40 -2.88
C ARG A 95 4.73 -16.73 -2.39
N ASN A 96 5.94 -17.10 -2.86
CA ASN A 96 6.63 -18.28 -2.36
C ASN A 96 6.71 -18.26 -0.82
N MET A 97 6.60 -19.42 -0.18
CA MET A 97 6.61 -19.63 1.27
C MET A 97 5.39 -19.02 2.01
N HIS A 98 4.32 -18.64 1.29
CA HIS A 98 3.16 -18.04 1.95
C HIS A 98 2.50 -18.98 2.97
N ASP A 99 2.34 -20.26 2.66
CA ASP A 99 1.74 -21.26 3.55
C ASP A 99 2.61 -21.52 4.77
N GLU A 100 3.94 -21.71 4.57
CA GLU A 100 4.90 -21.96 5.63
C GLU A 100 4.99 -20.78 6.61
N PHE A 101 4.96 -19.55 6.11
CA PHE A 101 5.00 -18.36 6.96
C PHE A 101 3.67 -18.12 7.68
N THR A 102 2.55 -18.44 7.03
CA THR A 102 1.23 -18.42 7.65
C THR A 102 1.15 -19.41 8.81
N ASP A 103 1.56 -20.66 8.58
CA ASP A 103 1.58 -21.69 9.64
C ASP A 103 2.60 -21.35 10.74
N ALA A 104 3.79 -20.85 10.39
CA ALA A 104 4.78 -20.41 11.36
C ALA A 104 4.21 -19.31 12.29
N THR A 105 3.44 -18.37 11.73
CA THR A 105 2.74 -17.32 12.47
C THR A 105 1.64 -17.90 13.35
N ALA A 106 0.72 -18.66 12.76
CA ALA A 106 -0.43 -19.18 13.47
C ALA A 106 -0.04 -20.11 14.63
N LEU A 107 0.94 -21.01 14.40
CA LEU A 107 1.37 -21.99 15.39
C LEU A 107 2.21 -21.37 16.52
N CYS A 108 2.94 -20.30 16.24
CA CYS A 108 3.61 -19.52 17.28
C CYS A 108 2.61 -18.79 18.18
N LEU A 109 1.59 -18.14 17.62
CA LEU A 109 0.51 -17.52 18.38
C LEU A 109 -0.26 -18.53 19.21
N ALA A 110 -0.66 -19.66 18.60
CA ALA A 110 -1.36 -20.75 19.26
C ALA A 110 -0.57 -21.32 20.45
N ALA A 111 0.74 -21.52 20.30
CA ALA A 111 1.62 -22.00 21.40
C ALA A 111 1.73 -21.00 22.57
N ASN A 112 1.37 -19.73 22.36
CA ASN A 112 1.24 -18.70 23.38
C ASN A 112 -0.21 -18.57 23.91
N GLY A 113 -1.13 -19.48 23.53
CA GLY A 113 -2.52 -19.49 23.95
C GLY A 113 -3.40 -18.46 23.24
N ILE A 114 -2.92 -17.85 22.16
CA ILE A 114 -3.65 -16.84 21.38
C ILE A 114 -4.36 -17.55 20.22
N LYS A 115 -5.68 -17.37 20.11
CA LYS A 115 -6.45 -17.91 18.99
C LYS A 115 -6.02 -17.30 17.66
N THR A 116 -6.03 -18.10 16.61
CA THR A 116 -5.79 -17.62 15.24
C THR A 116 -6.99 -17.94 14.34
N TYR A 117 -7.25 -17.04 13.40
CA TYR A 117 -8.27 -17.16 12.38
C TYR A 117 -7.60 -16.99 11.04
N VAL A 118 -7.43 -18.08 10.31
CA VAL A 118 -6.64 -18.15 9.08
C VAL A 118 -7.57 -18.21 7.88
N PHE A 119 -7.32 -17.38 6.87
CA PHE A 119 -8.04 -17.50 5.60
C PHE A 119 -7.71 -18.84 4.92
N PRO A 120 -8.72 -19.57 4.41
CA PRO A 120 -8.51 -20.90 3.80
C PRO A 120 -7.84 -20.84 2.42
N GLN A 121 -7.72 -19.65 1.85
CA GLN A 121 -7.19 -19.38 0.53
C GLN A 121 -6.55 -18.00 0.49
N LEU A 122 -5.93 -17.65 -0.63
CA LEU A 122 -5.38 -16.31 -0.85
C LEU A 122 -6.43 -15.24 -0.57
N ALA A 123 -6.07 -14.23 0.22
CA ALA A 123 -6.96 -13.13 0.57
C ALA A 123 -6.24 -11.78 0.43
N PRO A 124 -6.88 -10.77 -0.16
CA PRO A 124 -6.31 -9.44 -0.31
C PRO A 124 -6.20 -8.71 1.04
N VAL A 125 -5.29 -7.75 1.11
CA VAL A 125 -5.09 -6.90 2.30
C VAL A 125 -6.39 -6.27 2.82
N PRO A 126 -7.27 -5.67 2.00
CA PRO A 126 -8.51 -5.09 2.50
C PRO A 126 -9.47 -6.11 3.12
N GLU A 127 -9.45 -7.35 2.65
CA GLU A 127 -10.27 -8.42 3.22
C GLU A 127 -9.78 -8.83 4.61
N LEU A 128 -8.44 -8.85 4.83
CA LEU A 128 -7.89 -8.98 6.19
C LEU A 128 -8.33 -7.84 7.09
N SER A 129 -8.20 -6.59 6.63
CA SER A 129 -8.62 -5.40 7.39
C SER A 129 -10.09 -5.50 7.81
N TYR A 130 -10.96 -5.92 6.89
CA TYR A 130 -12.36 -6.19 7.15
C TYR A 130 -12.56 -7.33 8.17
N ALA A 131 -11.83 -8.44 8.02
CA ALA A 131 -11.92 -9.59 8.93
C ALA A 131 -11.53 -9.24 10.36
N VAL A 132 -10.45 -8.47 10.56
CA VAL A 132 -10.04 -7.97 11.88
C VAL A 132 -11.19 -7.24 12.57
N ARG A 133 -11.86 -6.35 11.86
CA ARG A 133 -12.98 -5.56 12.39
C ARG A 133 -14.22 -6.40 12.65
N THR A 134 -14.57 -7.28 11.73
CA THR A 134 -15.82 -8.08 11.78
C THR A 134 -15.73 -9.20 12.81
N LEU A 135 -14.59 -9.89 12.89
CA LEU A 135 -14.35 -10.93 13.89
C LEU A 135 -14.02 -10.33 15.27
N GLY A 136 -13.69 -9.03 15.34
CA GLY A 136 -13.29 -8.36 16.57
C GLY A 136 -11.95 -8.85 17.11
N THR A 137 -11.04 -9.33 16.24
CA THR A 137 -9.71 -9.77 16.66
C THR A 137 -8.88 -8.60 17.19
N ILE A 138 -7.91 -8.87 18.08
CA ILE A 138 -7.03 -7.82 18.62
C ILE A 138 -6.02 -7.33 17.57
N ALA A 139 -5.64 -8.22 16.65
CA ALA A 139 -4.67 -7.92 15.61
C ALA A 139 -4.97 -8.71 14.33
N GLY A 140 -4.30 -8.32 13.26
CA GLY A 140 -4.23 -9.06 12.01
C GLY A 140 -2.79 -9.17 11.53
N VAL A 141 -2.50 -10.22 10.75
CA VAL A 141 -1.22 -10.40 10.07
C VAL A 141 -1.48 -10.74 8.60
N VAL A 142 -0.78 -10.08 7.69
CA VAL A 142 -0.75 -10.51 6.29
C VAL A 142 0.67 -10.84 5.84
N ILE A 143 0.81 -12.03 5.26
CA ILE A 143 2.06 -12.51 4.67
C ILE A 143 2.09 -12.03 3.22
N THR A 144 2.82 -10.95 2.96
CA THR A 144 2.95 -10.32 1.65
C THR A 144 4.13 -9.37 1.59
N ALA A 145 4.72 -9.21 0.43
CA ALA A 145 5.64 -8.13 0.12
C ALA A 145 5.05 -7.17 -0.95
N SER A 146 3.70 -7.14 -1.09
CA SER A 146 2.99 -6.29 -2.06
C SER A 146 3.53 -6.54 -3.48
N HIS A 147 4.03 -5.52 -4.14
CA HIS A 147 4.53 -5.52 -5.52
C HIS A 147 6.04 -5.82 -5.67
N ASN A 148 6.74 -6.19 -4.61
CA ASN A 148 8.18 -6.51 -4.71
C ASN A 148 8.41 -7.73 -5.61
N PRO A 149 9.63 -7.90 -6.19
CA PRO A 149 10.00 -9.09 -6.96
C PRO A 149 9.80 -10.42 -6.21
N ARG A 150 9.82 -11.52 -6.93
CA ARG A 150 9.53 -12.88 -6.44
C ARG A 150 10.40 -13.36 -5.29
N GLU A 151 11.62 -12.82 -5.21
CA GLU A 151 12.60 -13.17 -4.17
C GLU A 151 12.19 -12.67 -2.78
N TYR A 152 11.23 -11.73 -2.72
CA TYR A 152 10.80 -11.10 -1.46
C TYR A 152 9.53 -11.73 -0.91
N ASN A 153 9.45 -11.76 0.42
CA ASN A 153 8.20 -11.85 1.15
C ASN A 153 8.20 -10.88 2.33
N GLY A 154 7.10 -10.80 3.06
CA GLY A 154 6.96 -9.88 4.17
C GLY A 154 5.89 -10.34 5.17
N TYR A 155 5.79 -9.57 6.26
CA TYR A 155 4.92 -9.82 7.39
C TYR A 155 4.43 -8.47 7.88
N LYS A 156 3.18 -8.08 7.54
CA LYS A 156 2.58 -6.80 7.96
C LYS A 156 1.64 -7.05 9.14
N VAL A 157 1.65 -6.15 10.12
CA VAL A 157 0.80 -6.24 11.32
C VAL A 157 -0.27 -5.16 11.31
N TYR A 158 -1.49 -5.55 11.62
CA TYR A 158 -2.69 -4.72 11.76
C TYR A 158 -3.17 -4.77 13.21
N TRP A 159 -3.83 -3.71 13.69
CA TRP A 159 -4.40 -3.68 15.03
C TRP A 159 -5.92 -3.80 14.99
N GLU A 160 -6.56 -3.75 16.17
CA GLU A 160 -7.98 -4.03 16.36
C GLU A 160 -8.95 -3.17 15.53
N ASP A 161 -8.52 -2.00 15.08
CA ASP A 161 -9.30 -1.12 14.21
C ASP A 161 -9.26 -1.53 12.74
N GLY A 162 -8.40 -2.51 12.38
CA GLY A 162 -8.19 -3.00 11.04
C GLY A 162 -7.18 -2.19 10.23
N ALA A 163 -6.51 -1.18 10.81
CA ALA A 163 -5.42 -0.46 10.19
C ALA A 163 -4.06 -1.11 10.47
N GLN A 164 -3.10 -0.91 9.59
CA GLN A 164 -1.71 -1.26 9.86
C GLN A 164 -1.21 -0.46 11.07
N VAL A 165 -0.44 -1.10 11.94
CA VAL A 165 -0.02 -0.53 13.24
C VAL A 165 0.66 0.82 13.12
N THR A 166 0.30 1.72 14.04
CA THR A 166 0.91 3.05 14.26
C THR A 166 1.35 3.17 15.72
N PRO A 167 2.10 4.21 16.12
CA PRO A 167 2.40 4.44 17.52
C PRO A 167 1.14 4.51 18.41
N PRO A 168 1.12 3.91 19.62
CA PRO A 168 2.27 3.26 20.29
C PRO A 168 2.46 1.78 19.93
N HIS A 169 1.56 1.18 19.15
CA HIS A 169 1.54 -0.27 18.92
C HIS A 169 2.77 -0.76 18.14
N ASP A 170 3.13 -0.07 17.05
CA ASP A 170 4.30 -0.42 16.22
C ASP A 170 5.60 -0.41 17.04
N THR A 171 5.86 0.65 17.78
CA THR A 171 7.07 0.80 18.61
C THR A 171 7.10 -0.20 19.77
N SER A 172 5.93 -0.50 20.36
CA SER A 172 5.83 -1.48 21.42
C SER A 172 6.05 -2.92 20.92
N ILE A 173 5.50 -3.28 19.76
CA ILE A 173 5.74 -4.57 19.11
C ILE A 173 7.23 -4.70 18.77
N MET A 174 7.84 -3.67 18.15
CA MET A 174 9.29 -3.67 17.86
C MET A 174 10.12 -3.90 19.13
N ALA A 175 9.76 -3.27 20.25
CA ALA A 175 10.46 -3.45 21.51
C ALA A 175 10.33 -4.88 22.05
N GLU A 176 9.17 -5.54 21.89
CA GLU A 176 9.00 -6.94 22.27
C GLU A 176 9.73 -7.91 21.35
N VAL A 177 9.74 -7.65 20.03
CA VAL A 177 10.54 -8.42 19.06
C VAL A 177 12.03 -8.34 19.41
N ALA A 178 12.55 -7.17 19.75
CA ALA A 178 13.96 -6.97 20.12
C ALA A 178 14.37 -7.74 21.39
N LYS A 179 13.42 -8.10 22.28
CA LYS A 179 13.69 -8.93 23.45
C LYS A 179 13.83 -10.41 23.14
N VAL A 180 13.37 -10.86 21.97
CA VAL A 180 13.50 -12.25 21.54
C VAL A 180 14.88 -12.41 20.88
N THR A 181 15.87 -12.65 21.70
CA THR A 181 17.30 -12.70 21.30
C THR A 181 17.81 -14.11 20.99
N SER A 182 17.00 -15.14 21.30
CA SER A 182 17.36 -16.55 21.12
C SER A 182 16.13 -17.33 20.68
N PHE A 183 16.34 -18.35 19.84
CA PHE A 183 15.25 -19.17 19.30
C PHE A 183 14.57 -20.09 20.33
N ASP A 184 15.22 -20.38 21.46
CA ASP A 184 14.62 -21.12 22.58
C ASP A 184 13.53 -20.30 23.32
N GLN A 185 13.49 -18.99 23.12
CA GLN A 185 12.39 -18.13 23.60
C GLN A 185 11.13 -18.22 22.71
N VAL A 186 11.25 -18.78 21.52
CA VAL A 186 10.17 -18.88 20.53
C VAL A 186 9.37 -20.15 20.79
N LYS A 187 8.08 -19.98 21.07
CA LYS A 187 7.16 -21.11 21.23
C LYS A 187 6.53 -21.48 19.88
N THR A 188 6.34 -22.77 19.68
CA THR A 188 5.58 -23.30 18.57
C THR A 188 4.89 -24.61 18.98
N MET A 189 3.87 -25.02 18.24
CA MET A 189 3.17 -26.28 18.51
C MET A 189 2.77 -26.96 17.20
N ASP A 190 2.38 -28.23 17.31
CA ASP A 190 1.86 -29.01 16.20
C ASP A 190 0.51 -28.46 15.70
N LYS A 191 0.30 -28.44 14.37
CA LYS A 191 -0.92 -27.90 13.78
C LYS A 191 -2.17 -28.67 14.15
N ALA A 192 -2.10 -30.01 14.21
CA ALA A 192 -3.24 -30.84 14.57
C ALA A 192 -3.62 -30.59 16.04
N ALA A 193 -2.62 -30.47 16.94
CA ALA A 193 -2.85 -30.12 18.33
C ALA A 193 -3.44 -28.72 18.49
N ALA A 194 -3.01 -27.75 17.67
CA ALA A 194 -3.58 -26.39 17.68
C ALA A 194 -5.05 -26.38 17.25
N ILE A 195 -5.41 -27.16 16.23
CA ILE A 195 -6.79 -27.33 15.76
C ILE A 195 -7.65 -28.00 16.85
N GLU A 196 -7.17 -29.09 17.43
CA GLU A 196 -7.89 -29.81 18.51
C GLU A 196 -8.11 -28.92 19.74
N ALA A 197 -7.14 -28.07 20.07
CA ALA A 197 -7.26 -27.10 21.15
C ALA A 197 -8.17 -25.88 20.81
N GLY A 198 -8.67 -25.75 19.58
CA GLY A 198 -9.46 -24.61 19.12
C GLY A 198 -8.67 -23.30 19.03
N LEU A 199 -7.34 -23.41 18.90
CA LEU A 199 -6.43 -22.27 18.77
C LEU A 199 -6.08 -21.95 17.31
N TYR A 200 -6.26 -22.89 16.39
CA TYR A 200 -6.12 -22.68 14.94
C TYR A 200 -7.51 -22.85 14.30
N ASN A 201 -8.09 -21.76 13.82
CA ASN A 201 -9.43 -21.74 13.23
C ASN A 201 -9.36 -21.25 11.80
N VAL A 202 -10.23 -21.79 10.94
CA VAL A 202 -10.38 -21.34 9.56
C VAL A 202 -11.48 -20.28 9.52
N ILE A 203 -11.24 -19.18 8.82
CA ILE A 203 -12.24 -18.12 8.60
C ILE A 203 -13.37 -18.67 7.73
N SER A 204 -14.61 -18.41 8.13
CA SER A 204 -15.80 -18.86 7.39
C SER A 204 -16.10 -17.96 6.19
N ASP A 205 -16.78 -18.52 5.18
CA ASP A 205 -17.22 -17.78 3.99
C ASP A 205 -18.14 -16.58 4.32
N GLU A 206 -18.74 -16.55 5.52
CA GLU A 206 -19.58 -15.44 5.97
C GLU A 206 -18.82 -14.11 6.06
N VAL A 207 -17.53 -14.15 6.41
CA VAL A 207 -16.67 -12.96 6.48
C VAL A 207 -16.49 -12.40 5.07
N GLU A 208 -16.17 -13.25 4.11
CA GLU A 208 -16.03 -12.86 2.71
C GLU A 208 -17.36 -12.33 2.12
N GLU A 209 -18.47 -13.03 2.39
CA GLU A 209 -19.80 -12.57 1.95
C GLU A 209 -20.15 -11.21 2.54
N GLY A 210 -19.79 -10.96 3.80
CA GLY A 210 -19.95 -9.68 4.46
C GLY A 210 -19.11 -8.58 3.77
N TYR A 211 -17.85 -8.87 3.46
CA TYR A 211 -16.99 -7.95 2.72
C TYR A 211 -17.59 -7.55 1.37
N PHE A 212 -18.03 -8.51 0.55
CA PHE A 212 -18.72 -8.20 -0.71
C PHE A 212 -20.06 -7.49 -0.50
N GLY A 213 -20.69 -7.70 0.66
CA GLY A 213 -21.87 -6.93 1.09
C GLY A 213 -21.54 -5.44 1.22
N GLU A 214 -20.40 -5.10 1.82
CA GLU A 214 -19.94 -3.72 1.94
C GLU A 214 -19.58 -3.11 0.58
N LEU A 215 -18.88 -3.86 -0.30
CA LEU A 215 -18.54 -3.37 -1.63
C LEU A 215 -19.79 -3.03 -2.47
N ARG A 216 -20.85 -3.82 -2.37
CA ARG A 216 -22.12 -3.51 -3.06
C ARG A 216 -22.76 -2.20 -2.62
N LYS A 217 -22.57 -1.79 -1.35
CA LYS A 217 -23.11 -0.52 -0.81
C LYS A 217 -22.38 0.71 -1.33
N LEU A 218 -21.20 0.56 -1.93
CA LEU A 218 -20.41 1.67 -2.48
C LEU A 218 -21.06 2.28 -3.71
N SER A 219 -21.79 1.48 -4.51
CA SER A 219 -22.44 1.94 -5.73
C SER A 219 -23.45 3.06 -5.44
N ILE A 220 -23.31 4.17 -6.17
CA ILE A 220 -24.15 5.37 -6.02
C ILE A 220 -25.30 5.35 -7.03
N HIS A 221 -25.03 4.89 -8.26
CA HIS A 221 -25.97 4.85 -9.37
C HIS A 221 -26.05 3.46 -10.02
N PRO A 222 -26.58 2.44 -9.31
CA PRO A 222 -26.70 1.07 -9.83
C PRO A 222 -27.57 0.99 -11.10
N GLU A 223 -28.49 1.93 -11.30
CA GLU A 223 -29.32 2.03 -12.52
C GLU A 223 -28.49 2.39 -13.76
N ILE A 224 -27.46 3.25 -13.62
CA ILE A 224 -26.54 3.61 -14.71
C ILE A 224 -25.70 2.39 -15.08
N ILE A 225 -25.17 1.68 -14.08
CA ILE A 225 -24.41 0.45 -14.30
C ILE A 225 -25.28 -0.56 -15.07
N LYS A 226 -26.49 -0.81 -14.60
CA LYS A 226 -27.42 -1.74 -15.24
C LYS A 226 -27.70 -1.39 -16.72
N ALA A 227 -27.72 -0.10 -17.05
CA ALA A 227 -27.96 0.36 -18.41
C ALA A 227 -26.72 0.20 -19.32
N MET A 228 -25.49 0.41 -18.78
CA MET A 228 -24.27 0.52 -19.56
C MET A 228 -23.35 -0.71 -19.47
N ALA A 229 -23.48 -1.57 -18.47
CA ALA A 229 -22.56 -2.67 -18.19
C ALA A 229 -22.34 -3.65 -19.36
N LYS A 230 -23.37 -3.84 -20.20
CA LYS A 230 -23.29 -4.70 -21.40
C LYS A 230 -22.48 -4.10 -22.55
N ASP A 231 -22.31 -2.76 -22.56
CA ASP A 231 -21.63 -2.03 -23.61
C ASP A 231 -20.19 -1.68 -23.24
N ILE A 232 -19.76 -2.04 -22.00
CA ILE A 232 -18.40 -1.80 -21.52
C ILE A 232 -17.59 -3.08 -21.60
N LYS A 233 -16.44 -3.01 -22.26
CA LYS A 233 -15.48 -4.10 -22.35
C LYS A 233 -14.32 -3.83 -21.42
N ILE A 234 -14.05 -4.76 -20.51
CA ILE A 234 -13.03 -4.66 -19.48
C ILE A 234 -12.02 -5.79 -19.67
N VAL A 235 -10.74 -5.46 -19.74
CA VAL A 235 -9.67 -6.43 -19.56
C VAL A 235 -9.13 -6.29 -18.15
N TYR A 236 -8.88 -7.40 -17.47
CA TYR A 236 -8.33 -7.42 -16.13
C TYR A 236 -7.19 -8.41 -15.99
N THR A 237 -6.13 -8.00 -15.27
CA THR A 237 -5.07 -8.88 -14.80
C THR A 237 -4.84 -8.77 -13.31
N PRO A 238 -4.82 -9.89 -12.57
CA PRO A 238 -4.45 -9.94 -11.15
C PRO A 238 -2.93 -9.99 -10.92
N LEU A 239 -2.10 -9.95 -11.95
CA LEU A 239 -0.64 -10.11 -11.88
C LEU A 239 -0.21 -11.30 -11.00
N HIS A 240 -0.85 -12.47 -11.19
CA HIS A 240 -0.65 -13.71 -10.40
C HIS A 240 -1.04 -13.61 -8.92
N GLY A 241 -1.73 -12.54 -8.49
CA GLY A 241 -2.03 -12.25 -7.09
C GLY A 241 -3.43 -12.65 -6.63
N THR A 242 -3.82 -12.09 -5.48
CA THR A 242 -5.08 -12.38 -4.77
C THR A 242 -6.31 -11.75 -5.42
N GLY A 243 -6.12 -10.76 -6.30
CA GLY A 243 -7.21 -9.94 -6.83
C GLY A 243 -8.18 -10.65 -7.78
N LEU A 244 -7.81 -11.82 -8.35
CA LEU A 244 -8.64 -12.51 -9.36
C LEU A 244 -10.07 -12.73 -8.87
N ARG A 245 -10.22 -13.44 -7.77
CA ARG A 245 -11.52 -13.86 -7.23
C ARG A 245 -12.38 -12.66 -6.81
N PRO A 246 -11.89 -11.72 -5.99
CA PRO A 246 -12.70 -10.58 -5.56
C PRO A 246 -13.08 -9.64 -6.71
N VAL A 247 -12.18 -9.35 -7.65
CA VAL A 247 -12.49 -8.47 -8.79
C VAL A 247 -13.50 -9.09 -9.74
N GLN A 248 -13.34 -10.39 -10.10
CA GLN A 248 -14.32 -11.09 -10.91
C GLN A 248 -15.71 -11.07 -10.25
N ARG A 249 -15.75 -11.29 -8.94
CA ARG A 249 -17.01 -11.29 -8.18
C ARG A 249 -17.66 -9.92 -8.15
N VAL A 250 -16.90 -8.86 -7.92
CA VAL A 250 -17.37 -7.48 -7.95
C VAL A 250 -17.97 -7.15 -9.31
N LEU A 251 -17.22 -7.35 -10.40
CA LEU A 251 -17.68 -7.05 -11.76
C LEU A 251 -18.93 -7.84 -12.15
N LYS A 252 -18.96 -9.14 -11.78
CA LYS A 252 -20.16 -9.98 -11.98
C LYS A 252 -21.38 -9.46 -11.20
N ASN A 253 -21.19 -9.09 -9.93
CA ASN A 253 -22.26 -8.56 -9.09
C ASN A 253 -22.82 -7.24 -9.61
N MET A 254 -21.98 -6.43 -10.26
CA MET A 254 -22.38 -5.19 -10.91
C MET A 254 -23.08 -5.41 -12.28
N GLY A 255 -22.97 -6.62 -12.84
CA GLY A 255 -23.62 -6.98 -14.10
C GLY A 255 -22.79 -6.72 -15.36
N PHE A 256 -21.47 -6.55 -15.23
CA PHE A 256 -20.57 -6.49 -16.38
C PHE A 256 -20.45 -7.87 -17.03
N GLU A 257 -20.79 -7.97 -18.32
CA GLU A 257 -20.80 -9.23 -19.08
C GLU A 257 -19.51 -9.40 -19.93
N ASN A 258 -18.90 -8.29 -20.38
CA ASN A 258 -17.73 -8.29 -21.26
C ASN A 258 -16.44 -8.09 -20.43
N VAL A 259 -16.14 -9.04 -19.57
CA VAL A 259 -14.93 -9.05 -18.73
C VAL A 259 -13.99 -10.13 -19.23
N TYR A 260 -12.79 -9.73 -19.67
CA TYR A 260 -11.75 -10.59 -20.21
C TYR A 260 -10.57 -10.60 -19.26
N ILE A 261 -10.28 -11.77 -18.71
CA ILE A 261 -9.13 -11.96 -17.79
C ILE A 261 -7.92 -12.36 -18.61
N GLU A 262 -6.75 -11.77 -18.35
CA GLU A 262 -5.49 -12.21 -18.95
C GLU A 262 -5.14 -13.61 -18.43
N PRO A 263 -5.22 -14.66 -19.28
CA PRO A 263 -5.25 -16.04 -18.79
C PRO A 263 -3.91 -16.51 -18.20
N SER A 264 -2.78 -16.02 -18.71
CA SER A 264 -1.46 -16.42 -18.23
C SER A 264 -1.11 -15.79 -16.87
N GLN A 265 -1.75 -14.68 -16.52
CA GLN A 265 -1.57 -13.96 -15.25
C GLN A 265 -2.67 -14.26 -14.24
N ALA A 266 -3.73 -14.97 -14.64
CA ALA A 266 -4.86 -15.34 -13.79
C ALA A 266 -4.50 -16.40 -12.74
N VAL A 267 -3.52 -17.27 -13.04
CA VAL A 267 -3.10 -18.32 -12.12
C VAL A 267 -2.20 -17.71 -11.04
N PRO A 268 -2.54 -17.84 -9.74
CA PRO A 268 -1.65 -17.42 -8.66
C PRO A 268 -0.32 -18.18 -8.74
N ASP A 269 0.79 -17.45 -8.75
CA ASP A 269 2.13 -18.03 -8.81
C ASP A 269 3.15 -17.08 -8.19
N GLY A 270 3.79 -17.50 -7.11
CA GLY A 270 4.80 -16.73 -6.39
C GLY A 270 6.08 -16.46 -7.17
N ASN A 271 6.29 -17.14 -8.29
CA ASN A 271 7.43 -16.87 -9.19
C ASN A 271 7.15 -15.74 -10.18
N PHE A 272 5.91 -15.28 -10.32
CA PHE A 272 5.49 -14.21 -11.26
C PHE A 272 6.09 -14.40 -12.66
N PRO A 273 5.88 -15.54 -13.33
CA PRO A 273 6.65 -15.94 -14.53
C PRO A 273 6.50 -14.99 -15.71
N THR A 274 5.37 -14.30 -15.81
CA THR A 274 5.11 -13.34 -16.90
C THR A 274 5.35 -11.89 -16.51
N CYS A 275 5.59 -11.63 -15.22
CA CYS A 275 5.73 -10.28 -14.66
C CYS A 275 6.69 -10.31 -13.45
N PRO A 276 8.03 -10.37 -13.66
CA PRO A 276 9.01 -10.49 -12.56
C PRO A 276 8.91 -9.38 -11.50
N TYR A 277 8.37 -8.24 -11.87
CA TYR A 277 8.05 -7.12 -10.98
C TYR A 277 6.55 -6.81 -11.08
N PRO A 278 5.69 -7.46 -10.25
CA PRO A 278 4.24 -7.42 -10.35
C PRO A 278 3.65 -6.11 -9.76
N ASN A 279 4.07 -4.98 -10.31
CA ASN A 279 3.65 -3.66 -9.89
C ASN A 279 2.86 -2.97 -11.01
N PRO A 280 1.61 -2.56 -10.80
CA PRO A 280 0.84 -1.79 -11.78
C PRO A 280 1.48 -0.45 -12.22
N GLU A 281 2.44 0.07 -11.45
CA GLU A 281 3.24 1.24 -11.85
C GLU A 281 4.28 0.90 -12.93
N ASN A 282 4.63 -0.39 -13.09
CA ASN A 282 5.62 -0.83 -14.06
C ASN A 282 4.98 -1.07 -15.44
N PRO A 283 5.41 -0.36 -16.50
CA PRO A 283 4.87 -0.56 -17.86
C PRO A 283 4.99 -2.00 -18.37
N ASP A 284 6.03 -2.74 -17.96
CA ASP A 284 6.24 -4.12 -18.39
C ASP A 284 5.16 -5.09 -17.88
N ALA A 285 4.51 -4.77 -16.76
CA ALA A 285 3.43 -5.58 -16.19
C ALA A 285 2.18 -5.63 -17.09
N TRP A 286 2.03 -4.65 -17.98
CA TRP A 286 0.83 -4.44 -18.78
C TRP A 286 0.87 -5.08 -20.17
N LYS A 287 2.01 -5.54 -20.65
CA LYS A 287 2.19 -6.00 -22.05
C LYS A 287 1.09 -6.97 -22.49
N LEU A 288 0.88 -8.04 -21.74
CA LEU A 288 -0.10 -9.07 -22.08
C LEU A 288 -1.55 -8.55 -21.97
N ALA A 289 -1.86 -7.81 -20.93
CA ALA A 289 -3.18 -7.24 -20.76
C ALA A 289 -3.53 -6.22 -21.84
N LEU A 290 -2.55 -5.40 -22.30
CA LEU A 290 -2.74 -4.45 -23.39
C LEU A 290 -2.86 -5.14 -24.76
N GLU A 291 -2.15 -6.25 -24.99
CA GLU A 291 -2.34 -7.08 -26.19
C GLU A 291 -3.76 -7.65 -26.24
N LEU A 292 -4.23 -8.23 -25.13
CA LEU A 292 -5.60 -8.72 -25.01
C LEU A 292 -6.62 -7.59 -25.18
N ALA A 293 -6.35 -6.40 -24.62
CA ALA A 293 -7.22 -5.24 -24.75
C ALA A 293 -7.39 -4.79 -26.20
N LYS A 294 -6.30 -4.79 -26.98
CA LYS A 294 -6.35 -4.50 -28.42
C LYS A 294 -7.14 -5.55 -29.18
N GLU A 295 -6.97 -6.85 -28.86
CA GLU A 295 -7.73 -7.96 -29.48
C GLU A 295 -9.23 -7.83 -29.21
N LYS A 296 -9.61 -7.52 -27.97
CA LYS A 296 -11.03 -7.40 -27.55
C LYS A 296 -11.64 -6.04 -27.84
N ASP A 297 -10.84 -5.07 -28.27
CA ASP A 297 -11.26 -3.68 -28.39
C ASP A 297 -11.85 -3.16 -27.07
N ALA A 298 -11.08 -3.31 -25.99
CA ALA A 298 -11.54 -3.00 -24.65
C ALA A 298 -11.62 -1.50 -24.37
N ASP A 299 -12.60 -1.07 -23.59
CA ASP A 299 -12.75 0.31 -23.14
C ASP A 299 -11.74 0.62 -22.00
N ILE A 300 -11.50 -0.37 -21.10
CA ILE A 300 -10.71 -0.21 -19.90
C ILE A 300 -9.83 -1.45 -19.69
N VAL A 301 -8.63 -1.21 -19.17
CA VAL A 301 -7.70 -2.28 -18.75
C VAL A 301 -7.35 -2.03 -17.29
N LEU A 302 -7.51 -3.05 -16.45
CA LEU A 302 -7.31 -3.00 -15.01
C LEU A 302 -6.23 -4.00 -14.57
N ALA A 303 -5.38 -3.60 -13.62
CA ALA A 303 -4.42 -4.49 -12.97
C ALA A 303 -4.39 -4.25 -11.46
N THR A 304 -4.31 -5.33 -10.68
CA THR A 304 -4.04 -5.27 -9.24
C THR A 304 -2.68 -5.88 -8.93
N ASP A 305 -2.00 -5.37 -7.90
CA ASP A 305 -0.79 -5.98 -7.39
C ASP A 305 -1.10 -7.28 -6.60
N PRO A 306 -0.08 -8.06 -6.20
CA PRO A 306 -0.32 -9.39 -5.62
C PRO A 306 -1.20 -9.43 -4.37
N ASP A 307 -1.16 -8.44 -3.48
CA ASP A 307 -2.02 -8.35 -2.30
C ASP A 307 -3.27 -7.49 -2.51
N ALA A 308 -3.50 -7.05 -3.76
CA ALA A 308 -4.68 -6.36 -4.26
C ALA A 308 -5.10 -5.14 -3.42
N ASP A 309 -4.13 -4.37 -2.96
CA ASP A 309 -4.35 -3.08 -2.32
C ASP A 309 -4.20 -1.91 -3.31
N ARG A 310 -3.66 -2.15 -4.52
CA ARG A 310 -3.43 -1.15 -5.58
C ARG A 310 -4.18 -1.49 -6.85
N LEU A 311 -4.69 -0.46 -7.53
CA LEU A 311 -5.36 -0.55 -8.82
C LEU A 311 -4.65 0.32 -9.86
N GLY A 312 -4.07 -0.32 -10.88
CA GLY A 312 -3.62 0.34 -12.10
C GLY A 312 -4.71 0.36 -13.17
N VAL A 313 -4.66 1.36 -14.03
CA VAL A 313 -5.72 1.63 -15.03
C VAL A 313 -5.12 2.10 -16.35
N TYR A 314 -5.60 1.52 -17.45
CA TYR A 314 -5.51 2.10 -18.78
C TYR A 314 -6.92 2.29 -19.34
N CYS A 315 -7.12 3.34 -20.09
CA CYS A 315 -8.37 3.65 -20.76
C CYS A 315 -8.11 3.91 -22.25
N LYS A 316 -9.01 3.43 -23.12
CA LYS A 316 -8.92 3.74 -24.53
C LYS A 316 -9.32 5.20 -24.79
N ASP A 317 -8.42 5.98 -25.42
CA ASP A 317 -8.75 7.26 -26.04
C ASP A 317 -9.37 7.01 -27.41
N THR A 318 -10.66 7.26 -27.55
CA THR A 318 -11.39 7.03 -28.82
C THR A 318 -11.01 7.99 -29.93
N LYS A 319 -10.33 9.11 -29.63
CA LYS A 319 -9.88 10.09 -30.63
C LYS A 319 -8.60 9.63 -31.34
N THR A 320 -7.69 9.00 -30.58
CA THR A 320 -6.41 8.51 -31.10
C THR A 320 -6.42 7.00 -31.38
N GLY A 321 -7.30 6.24 -30.71
CA GLY A 321 -7.34 4.78 -30.71
C GLY A 321 -6.31 4.14 -29.77
N GLU A 322 -5.49 4.94 -29.07
CA GLU A 322 -4.44 4.47 -28.17
C GLU A 322 -4.96 4.25 -26.75
N TYR A 323 -4.25 3.42 -25.98
CA TYR A 323 -4.51 3.23 -24.55
C TYR A 323 -3.66 4.20 -23.72
N VAL A 324 -4.33 5.05 -22.94
CA VAL A 324 -3.72 6.03 -22.06
C VAL A 324 -3.62 5.45 -20.65
N THR A 325 -2.42 5.49 -20.04
CA THR A 325 -2.22 5.08 -18.66
C THR A 325 -2.69 6.17 -17.69
N PHE A 326 -3.30 5.76 -16.58
CA PHE A 326 -3.63 6.64 -15.49
C PHE A 326 -2.63 6.44 -14.35
N THR A 327 -2.12 7.53 -13.80
CA THR A 327 -1.39 7.49 -12.54
C THR A 327 -2.34 7.14 -11.38
N GLY A 328 -1.80 6.74 -10.23
CA GLY A 328 -2.61 6.53 -9.03
C GLY A 328 -3.44 7.76 -8.65
N ASN A 329 -2.85 8.95 -8.78
CA ASN A 329 -3.56 10.21 -8.56
C ASN A 329 -4.73 10.39 -9.53
N MET A 330 -4.53 10.17 -10.83
CA MET A 330 -5.58 10.35 -11.84
C MET A 330 -6.78 9.43 -11.59
N SER A 331 -6.56 8.14 -11.36
CA SER A 331 -7.64 7.18 -11.12
C SER A 331 -8.36 7.47 -9.79
N ALA A 332 -7.62 7.81 -8.73
CA ALA A 332 -8.21 8.15 -7.45
C ALA A 332 -8.99 9.48 -7.49
N MET A 333 -8.52 10.47 -8.25
CA MET A 333 -9.25 11.73 -8.43
C MET A 333 -10.55 11.55 -9.20
N LEU A 334 -10.58 10.70 -10.23
CA LEU A 334 -11.84 10.35 -10.91
C LEU A 334 -12.85 9.72 -9.96
N ILE A 335 -12.41 8.77 -9.12
CA ILE A 335 -13.26 8.13 -8.11
C ILE A 335 -13.72 9.18 -7.07
N GLY A 336 -12.79 9.96 -6.54
CA GLY A 336 -13.07 10.98 -5.51
C GLY A 336 -14.04 12.05 -5.98
N GLU A 337 -13.81 12.63 -7.18
CA GLU A 337 -14.70 13.60 -7.80
C GLU A 337 -16.11 13.01 -8.00
N TYR A 338 -16.17 11.78 -8.54
CA TYR A 338 -17.46 11.10 -8.75
C TYR A 338 -18.21 10.94 -7.43
N ILE A 339 -17.55 10.42 -6.38
CA ILE A 339 -18.17 10.23 -5.07
C ILE A 339 -18.68 11.57 -4.51
N LEU A 340 -17.86 12.60 -4.53
CA LEU A 340 -18.22 13.88 -3.94
C LEU A 340 -19.31 14.61 -4.73
N SER A 341 -19.20 14.63 -6.07
CA SER A 341 -20.17 15.27 -6.94
C SER A 341 -21.54 14.59 -6.87
N GLN A 342 -21.59 13.24 -6.96
CA GLN A 342 -22.85 12.52 -6.96
C GLN A 342 -23.51 12.52 -5.58
N LYS A 343 -22.74 12.34 -4.49
CA LYS A 343 -23.31 12.44 -3.14
C LYS A 343 -23.77 13.87 -2.82
N SER A 344 -23.08 14.89 -3.30
CA SER A 344 -23.52 16.29 -3.16
C SER A 344 -24.81 16.54 -3.92
N ALA A 345 -24.91 16.08 -5.18
CA ALA A 345 -26.10 16.23 -6.00
C ALA A 345 -27.32 15.51 -5.41
N ASN A 346 -27.11 14.33 -4.82
CA ASN A 346 -28.15 13.51 -4.20
C ASN A 346 -28.47 13.93 -2.75
N GLY A 347 -27.74 14.89 -2.17
CA GLY A 347 -27.90 15.30 -0.78
C GLY A 347 -27.52 14.21 0.24
N THR A 348 -26.61 13.32 -0.12
CA THR A 348 -26.17 12.16 0.69
C THR A 348 -24.75 12.32 1.24
N LEU A 349 -24.12 13.48 1.07
CA LEU A 349 -22.88 13.79 1.80
C LEU A 349 -23.19 13.82 3.31
N PRO A 350 -22.37 13.15 4.14
CA PRO A 350 -22.56 13.19 5.58
C PRO A 350 -22.27 14.60 6.15
N GLU A 351 -22.67 14.85 7.37
CA GLU A 351 -22.23 16.05 8.10
C GLU A 351 -20.72 16.03 8.29
N ASN A 352 -20.07 17.21 8.21
CA ASN A 352 -18.61 17.36 8.37
C ASN A 352 -17.80 16.33 7.54
N PRO A 353 -18.03 16.23 6.22
CA PRO A 353 -17.37 15.25 5.39
C PRO A 353 -15.88 15.53 5.28
N ALA A 354 -15.04 14.48 5.26
CA ALA A 354 -13.60 14.57 5.14
C ALA A 354 -13.07 13.72 4.00
N PHE A 355 -12.15 14.31 3.23
CA PHE A 355 -11.28 13.65 2.27
C PHE A 355 -9.85 13.65 2.83
N VAL A 356 -9.20 12.47 2.87
CA VAL A 356 -7.88 12.29 3.47
C VAL A 356 -6.89 11.78 2.43
N GLU A 357 -5.74 12.45 2.27
CA GLU A 357 -4.69 11.99 1.36
C GLU A 357 -3.28 12.19 1.93
N SER A 358 -2.29 11.52 1.32
CA SER A 358 -0.90 11.72 1.71
C SER A 358 -0.38 13.09 1.23
N ILE A 359 0.57 13.67 1.97
CA ILE A 359 1.22 14.96 1.63
C ILE A 359 1.91 14.97 0.26
N VAL A 360 2.11 13.83 -0.38
CA VAL A 360 2.76 13.67 -1.68
C VAL A 360 1.82 13.19 -2.78
N SER A 361 0.49 13.25 -2.53
CA SER A 361 -0.53 12.86 -3.51
C SER A 361 -0.75 13.98 -4.55
N THR A 362 -1.87 14.69 -4.51
CA THR A 362 -2.14 15.73 -5.52
C THR A 362 -2.95 16.90 -4.97
N ASP A 363 -2.54 18.12 -5.27
CA ASP A 363 -3.34 19.32 -4.91
C ASP A 363 -4.69 19.38 -5.64
N MET A 364 -4.94 18.52 -6.66
CA MET A 364 -6.27 18.39 -7.26
C MET A 364 -7.30 17.90 -6.23
N GLY A 365 -6.91 16.98 -5.32
CA GLY A 365 -7.78 16.52 -4.23
C GLY A 365 -8.27 17.65 -3.34
N LYS A 366 -7.39 18.59 -3.04
CA LYS A 366 -7.72 19.81 -2.29
C LYS A 366 -8.71 20.72 -3.05
N ALA A 367 -8.50 20.87 -4.36
CA ALA A 367 -9.40 21.66 -5.21
C ALA A 367 -10.79 21.02 -5.32
N ILE A 368 -10.86 19.70 -5.47
CA ILE A 368 -12.11 18.93 -5.51
C ILE A 368 -12.85 19.03 -4.17
N ALA A 369 -12.17 18.77 -3.06
CA ALA A 369 -12.76 18.85 -1.72
C ALA A 369 -13.37 20.23 -1.46
N ALA A 370 -12.64 21.30 -1.80
CA ALA A 370 -13.12 22.67 -1.67
C ALA A 370 -14.38 22.96 -2.49
N ALA A 371 -14.49 22.39 -3.71
CA ALA A 371 -15.65 22.59 -4.59
C ALA A 371 -16.96 22.04 -3.99
N TYR A 372 -16.88 21.04 -3.13
CA TYR A 372 -18.03 20.39 -2.50
C TYR A 372 -18.16 20.66 -0.99
N GLY A 373 -17.36 21.60 -0.45
CA GLY A 373 -17.39 21.92 0.97
C GLY A 373 -16.93 20.78 1.88
N VAL A 374 -16.09 19.88 1.36
CA VAL A 374 -15.52 18.75 2.06
C VAL A 374 -14.18 19.15 2.70
N LYS A 375 -13.94 18.76 3.94
CA LYS A 375 -12.69 19.03 4.62
C LYS A 375 -11.57 18.18 4.02
N HIS A 376 -10.56 18.84 3.47
CA HIS A 376 -9.33 18.20 3.03
C HIS A 376 -8.36 18.03 4.20
N ILE A 377 -7.77 16.82 4.34
CA ILE A 377 -6.82 16.49 5.41
C ILE A 377 -5.61 15.79 4.80
N GLU A 378 -4.44 16.39 5.01
CA GLU A 378 -3.16 15.82 4.65
C GLU A 378 -2.63 14.93 5.79
N VAL A 379 -2.02 13.78 5.45
CA VAL A 379 -1.32 12.89 6.37
C VAL A 379 0.05 12.52 5.80
N LEU A 380 0.94 11.97 6.63
CA LEU A 380 2.21 11.41 6.13
C LEU A 380 1.96 10.23 5.18
N THR A 381 2.97 9.92 4.35
CA THR A 381 2.94 8.77 3.43
C THR A 381 2.78 7.46 4.19
N GLY A 382 1.82 6.66 3.80
CA GLY A 382 1.45 5.38 4.39
C GLY A 382 -0.03 5.36 4.78
N PHE A 383 -0.81 4.46 4.16
CA PHE A 383 -2.27 4.41 4.35
C PHE A 383 -2.68 4.22 5.82
N LYS A 384 -1.77 3.69 6.65
CA LYS A 384 -1.95 3.60 8.10
C LYS A 384 -2.32 4.93 8.78
N TYR A 385 -1.80 6.05 8.26
CA TYR A 385 -2.15 7.38 8.77
C TYR A 385 -3.54 7.84 8.33
N ILE A 386 -4.02 7.37 7.16
CA ILE A 386 -5.42 7.54 6.76
C ILE A 386 -6.32 6.71 7.69
N GLY A 387 -5.96 5.44 7.95
CA GLY A 387 -6.65 4.59 8.92
C GLY A 387 -6.71 5.22 10.33
N GLU A 388 -5.62 5.82 10.78
CA GLU A 388 -5.55 6.54 12.06
C GLU A 388 -6.52 7.74 12.10
N GLN A 389 -6.65 8.50 11.02
CA GLN A 389 -7.64 9.57 10.93
C GLN A 389 -9.08 9.02 10.98
N MET A 390 -9.34 7.90 10.30
CA MET A 390 -10.65 7.24 10.36
C MET A 390 -10.99 6.81 11.79
N LEU A 391 -10.04 6.20 12.51
CA LEU A 391 -10.21 5.84 13.92
C LEU A 391 -10.45 7.08 14.81
N LYS A 392 -9.73 8.17 14.56
CA LYS A 392 -9.96 9.44 15.25
C LYS A 392 -11.38 9.97 15.02
N PHE A 393 -11.87 9.89 13.79
CA PHE A 393 -13.24 10.32 13.47
C PHE A 393 -14.28 9.46 14.19
N GLU A 394 -14.10 8.14 14.22
CA GLU A 394 -14.98 7.22 14.96
C GLU A 394 -15.02 7.54 16.46
N LYS A 395 -13.85 7.80 17.06
CA LYS A 395 -13.75 8.07 18.50
C LYS A 395 -14.27 9.45 18.91
N THR A 396 -14.13 10.45 18.05
CA THR A 396 -14.41 11.85 18.43
C THR A 396 -15.66 12.44 17.77
N GLY A 397 -16.15 11.84 16.69
CA GLY A 397 -17.24 12.40 15.89
C GLY A 397 -16.92 13.72 15.19
N CYS A 398 -15.63 14.12 15.14
CA CYS A 398 -15.26 15.43 14.61
C CYS A 398 -15.45 15.58 13.10
N ASN A 399 -15.35 14.48 12.36
CA ASN A 399 -15.57 14.42 10.91
C ASN A 399 -16.14 13.05 10.52
N ASN A 400 -16.69 12.98 9.30
CA ASN A 400 -17.10 11.73 8.66
C ASN A 400 -16.23 11.47 7.43
N TYR A 401 -15.53 10.35 7.41
CA TYR A 401 -14.71 9.94 6.29
C TYR A 401 -15.57 9.65 5.05
N VAL A 402 -15.19 10.21 3.90
CA VAL A 402 -15.87 9.97 2.62
C VAL A 402 -14.97 9.26 1.63
N PHE A 403 -13.70 9.65 1.54
CA PHE A 403 -12.72 9.10 0.62
C PHE A 403 -11.30 9.34 1.12
N GLY A 404 -10.38 8.43 0.81
CA GLY A 404 -8.96 8.62 1.07
C GLY A 404 -8.10 7.88 0.06
N MET A 405 -6.89 8.40 -0.17
CA MET A 405 -5.99 7.89 -1.19
C MET A 405 -4.52 8.14 -0.92
N GLU A 406 -3.69 7.35 -1.58
CA GLU A 406 -2.26 7.55 -1.74
C GLU A 406 -1.89 7.61 -3.23
N GLU A 407 -0.83 8.33 -3.56
CA GLU A 407 -0.28 8.45 -4.91
C GLU A 407 0.11 7.11 -5.52
N SER A 408 0.45 6.14 -4.67
CA SER A 408 0.92 4.80 -5.03
C SER A 408 -0.23 3.84 -5.41
N TYR A 409 -1.19 4.32 -6.21
CA TYR A 409 -2.26 3.52 -6.83
C TYR A 409 -3.29 2.93 -5.85
N GLY A 410 -3.39 3.45 -4.63
CA GLY A 410 -4.30 2.93 -3.62
C GLY A 410 -5.30 3.94 -3.09
N CYS A 411 -6.57 3.55 -2.97
CA CYS A 411 -7.61 4.35 -2.34
C CYS A 411 -8.60 3.47 -1.56
N LEU A 412 -9.42 4.12 -0.74
CA LEU A 412 -10.50 3.47 0.00
C LEU A 412 -11.76 4.33 -0.07
N PRO A 413 -12.82 3.88 -0.76
CA PRO A 413 -14.07 4.64 -0.91
C PRO A 413 -15.11 4.40 0.19
N GLY A 414 -14.78 3.65 1.24
CA GLY A 414 -15.71 3.28 2.32
C GLY A 414 -15.05 3.22 3.69
N THR A 415 -15.83 2.83 4.71
CA THR A 415 -15.36 2.78 6.11
C THR A 415 -15.30 1.37 6.69
N TYR A 416 -15.56 0.33 5.90
CA TYR A 416 -15.60 -1.08 6.31
C TYR A 416 -14.20 -1.66 6.56
N ALA A 417 -13.18 -1.12 5.91
CA ALA A 417 -11.76 -1.45 6.05
C ALA A 417 -10.95 -0.21 6.46
N ARG A 418 -9.64 -0.39 6.69
CA ARG A 418 -8.69 0.66 7.09
C ARG A 418 -7.39 0.65 6.29
N ASP A 419 -7.39 -0.05 5.18
CA ASP A 419 -6.30 -0.04 4.21
C ASP A 419 -6.88 0.11 2.80
N LYS A 420 -6.02 0.40 1.83
CA LYS A 420 -6.35 0.50 0.40
C LYS A 420 -7.10 -0.74 -0.07
N ASP A 421 -8.05 -0.56 -0.96
CA ASP A 421 -8.90 -1.64 -1.46
C ASP A 421 -9.03 -1.56 -2.99
N ALA A 422 -8.25 -2.40 -3.69
CA ALA A 422 -8.32 -2.43 -5.14
C ALA A 422 -9.64 -3.01 -5.68
N PRO A 423 -10.23 -4.09 -5.14
CA PRO A 423 -11.59 -4.52 -5.49
C PRO A 423 -12.65 -3.41 -5.37
N ALA A 424 -12.58 -2.60 -4.30
CA ALA A 424 -13.48 -1.45 -4.14
C ALA A 424 -13.18 -0.33 -5.15
N ALA A 425 -11.92 -0.07 -5.42
CA ALA A 425 -11.50 0.87 -6.46
C ALA A 425 -11.99 0.43 -7.85
N VAL A 426 -11.93 -0.87 -8.18
CA VAL A 426 -12.53 -1.46 -9.40
C VAL A 426 -14.02 -1.21 -9.44
N CYS A 427 -14.73 -1.48 -8.33
CA CYS A 427 -16.17 -1.24 -8.22
C CYS A 427 -16.50 0.21 -8.60
N MET A 428 -15.86 1.16 -7.93
CA MET A 428 -16.13 2.59 -8.15
C MET A 428 -15.69 3.07 -9.52
N LEU A 429 -14.50 2.67 -10.00
CA LEU A 429 -14.00 3.11 -11.29
C LEU A 429 -14.86 2.59 -12.46
N CYS A 430 -15.34 1.36 -12.38
CA CYS A 430 -16.25 0.80 -13.39
C CYS A 430 -17.62 1.49 -13.37
N GLU A 431 -18.11 1.94 -12.22
CA GLU A 431 -19.30 2.80 -12.13
C GLU A 431 -19.03 4.18 -12.75
N VAL A 432 -17.88 4.78 -12.49
CA VAL A 432 -17.44 6.04 -13.13
C VAL A 432 -17.39 5.88 -14.65
N ALA A 433 -16.85 4.76 -15.14
CA ALA A 433 -16.82 4.47 -16.58
C ALA A 433 -18.23 4.34 -17.18
N ALA A 434 -19.14 3.67 -16.47
CA ALA A 434 -20.55 3.58 -16.89
C ALA A 434 -21.23 4.96 -16.90
N PHE A 435 -20.94 5.79 -15.91
CA PHE A 435 -21.45 7.15 -15.83
C PHE A 435 -21.00 8.01 -17.01
N TYR A 436 -19.70 8.02 -17.35
CA TYR A 436 -19.21 8.75 -18.51
C TYR A 436 -19.71 8.16 -19.82
N LYS A 437 -19.77 6.84 -19.96
CA LYS A 437 -20.29 6.18 -21.16
C LYS A 437 -21.77 6.50 -21.41
N SER A 438 -22.57 6.66 -20.37
CA SER A 438 -23.97 7.11 -20.50
C SER A 438 -24.11 8.52 -21.09
N GLN A 439 -23.02 9.30 -21.06
CA GLN A 439 -22.90 10.64 -21.64
C GLN A 439 -22.16 10.65 -22.98
N GLY A 440 -21.82 9.46 -23.53
CA GLY A 440 -21.03 9.33 -24.75
C GLY A 440 -19.55 9.67 -24.59
N LYS A 441 -19.03 9.58 -23.36
CA LYS A 441 -17.63 9.90 -22.99
C LYS A 441 -16.88 8.65 -22.50
N THR A 442 -15.57 8.70 -22.56
CA THR A 442 -14.66 7.72 -21.95
C THR A 442 -14.18 8.20 -20.57
N LEU A 443 -13.47 7.33 -19.82
CA LEU A 443 -12.76 7.76 -18.60
C LEU A 443 -11.71 8.85 -18.90
N TRP A 444 -11.06 8.79 -20.09
CA TRP A 444 -10.10 9.80 -20.50
C TRP A 444 -10.76 11.14 -20.73
N ASP A 445 -11.92 11.17 -21.41
CA ASP A 445 -12.69 12.41 -21.56
C ASP A 445 -13.12 12.96 -20.19
N GLY A 446 -13.48 12.10 -19.25
CA GLY A 446 -13.79 12.50 -17.87
C GLY A 446 -12.58 13.11 -17.14
N MET A 447 -11.37 12.59 -17.38
CA MET A 447 -10.15 13.16 -16.82
C MET A 447 -9.85 14.54 -17.43
N ILE A 448 -10.08 14.73 -18.73
CA ILE A 448 -9.95 16.02 -19.39
C ILE A 448 -10.97 17.03 -18.83
N ASP A 449 -12.24 16.64 -18.66
CA ASP A 449 -13.25 17.51 -18.02
C ASP A 449 -12.79 17.99 -16.62
N MET A 450 -12.14 17.11 -15.84
CA MET A 450 -11.61 17.47 -14.53
C MET A 450 -10.43 18.45 -14.63
N TYR A 451 -9.51 18.23 -15.57
CA TYR A 451 -8.42 19.17 -15.82
C TYR A 451 -8.93 20.54 -16.24
N GLU A 452 -9.93 20.61 -17.11
CA GLU A 452 -10.55 21.86 -17.52
C GLU A 452 -11.24 22.57 -16.35
N LYS A 453 -11.87 21.80 -15.45
CA LYS A 453 -12.59 22.33 -14.27
C LYS A 453 -11.66 22.82 -13.16
N TYR A 454 -10.60 22.06 -12.82
CA TYR A 454 -9.78 22.31 -11.64
C TYR A 454 -8.37 22.84 -11.98
N GLY A 455 -7.91 22.62 -13.21
CA GLY A 455 -6.56 22.89 -13.70
C GLY A 455 -5.79 21.61 -13.98
N TYR A 456 -4.76 21.73 -14.79
CA TYR A 456 -3.93 20.60 -15.25
C TYR A 456 -2.86 20.28 -14.22
N TYR A 457 -3.26 19.60 -13.13
CA TYR A 457 -2.35 19.09 -12.11
C TYR A 457 -1.55 17.92 -12.67
N ARG A 458 -0.27 17.88 -12.33
CA ARG A 458 0.62 16.80 -12.72
C ARG A 458 1.66 16.55 -11.66
N GLU A 459 1.83 15.29 -11.32
CA GLU A 459 2.78 14.84 -10.32
C GLU A 459 3.84 13.94 -10.96
N GLY A 460 5.02 13.92 -10.34
CA GLY A 460 6.14 13.08 -10.73
C GLY A 460 6.90 12.54 -9.53
N ILE A 461 7.60 11.44 -9.76
CA ILE A 461 8.48 10.83 -8.78
C ILE A 461 9.82 10.49 -9.42
N SER A 462 10.90 10.77 -8.70
CA SER A 462 12.24 10.31 -9.03
C SER A 462 12.84 9.56 -7.85
N THR A 463 13.66 8.57 -8.13
CA THR A 463 14.31 7.76 -7.07
C THR A 463 15.82 7.74 -7.29
N MET A 464 16.55 8.19 -6.29
CA MET A 464 18.01 8.06 -6.24
C MET A 464 18.35 6.82 -5.39
N THR A 465 19.07 5.86 -5.97
CA THR A 465 19.51 4.64 -5.28
C THR A 465 21.00 4.75 -4.99
N LEU A 466 21.38 4.68 -3.73
CA LEU A 466 22.77 4.73 -3.26
C LEU A 466 23.20 3.34 -2.85
N LYS A 467 24.09 2.71 -3.63
CA LYS A 467 24.50 1.31 -3.42
C LYS A 467 25.59 1.20 -2.35
N GLY A 468 25.59 0.08 -1.63
CA GLY A 468 26.64 -0.31 -0.70
C GLY A 468 26.35 0.04 0.77
N ILE A 469 27.26 -0.36 1.65
CA ILE A 469 27.17 -0.17 3.11
C ILE A 469 27.13 1.32 3.46
N ASP A 470 27.78 2.17 2.67
CA ASP A 470 27.82 3.62 2.86
C ASP A 470 26.55 4.35 2.40
N GLY A 471 25.65 3.68 1.67
CA GLY A 471 24.44 4.30 1.11
C GLY A 471 23.54 4.96 2.15
N ALA A 472 23.34 4.33 3.31
CA ALA A 472 22.56 4.90 4.40
C ALA A 472 23.21 6.15 5.02
N ALA A 473 24.55 6.15 5.15
CA ALA A 473 25.30 7.29 5.64
C ALA A 473 25.21 8.48 4.66
N GLN A 474 25.36 8.22 3.37
CA GLN A 474 25.22 9.22 2.30
C GLN A 474 23.80 9.83 2.29
N ILE A 475 22.75 9.02 2.46
CA ILE A 475 21.37 9.50 2.57
C ILE A 475 21.22 10.46 3.76
N ASN A 476 21.76 10.10 4.92
CA ASN A 476 21.71 10.96 6.10
C ASN A 476 22.47 12.27 5.89
N GLU A 477 23.59 12.24 5.19
CA GLU A 477 24.36 13.43 4.83
C GLU A 477 23.58 14.34 3.89
N ILE A 478 22.97 13.79 2.82
CA ILE A 478 22.12 14.53 1.88
C ILE A 478 20.97 15.21 2.63
N MET A 479 20.24 14.48 3.49
CA MET A 479 19.14 15.05 4.25
C MET A 479 19.57 16.11 5.26
N THR A 480 20.76 15.98 5.82
CA THR A 480 21.33 16.98 6.75
C THR A 480 21.70 18.27 5.99
N LYS A 481 22.34 18.14 4.84
CA LYS A 481 22.69 19.28 3.98
C LYS A 481 21.41 19.99 3.47
N ALA A 482 20.41 19.22 3.03
CA ALA A 482 19.13 19.76 2.58
C ALA A 482 18.42 20.60 3.66
N ARG A 483 18.43 20.13 4.91
CA ARG A 483 17.85 20.88 6.04
C ARG A 483 18.59 22.18 6.34
N ALA A 484 19.92 22.17 6.18
CA ALA A 484 20.75 23.35 6.44
C ALA A 484 20.72 24.38 5.31
N ALA A 485 20.41 23.97 4.09
CA ALA A 485 20.51 24.82 2.90
C ALA A 485 19.44 25.90 2.83
N GLU A 486 18.22 25.64 3.30
CA GLU A 486 17.05 26.55 3.20
C GLU A 486 16.96 27.25 1.84
N PRO A 487 16.79 26.53 0.72
CA PRO A 487 16.80 27.09 -0.61
C PRO A 487 15.70 28.15 -0.76
N LYS A 488 15.99 29.24 -1.47
CA LYS A 488 15.01 30.30 -1.77
C LYS A 488 14.25 30.05 -3.06
N THR A 489 14.88 29.30 -3.99
CA THR A 489 14.31 28.99 -5.30
C THR A 489 14.72 27.60 -5.76
N PHE A 490 13.91 27.00 -6.63
CA PHE A 490 14.24 25.87 -7.50
C PHE A 490 13.96 26.33 -8.94
N GLY A 491 15.00 26.68 -9.69
CA GLY A 491 14.86 27.33 -10.99
C GLY A 491 13.98 28.60 -10.89
N ASP A 492 12.91 28.66 -11.66
CA ASP A 492 11.96 29.77 -11.66
C ASP A 492 10.96 29.74 -10.49
N TYR A 493 10.93 28.67 -9.70
CA TYR A 493 10.02 28.54 -8.58
C TYR A 493 10.60 29.15 -7.30
N GLN A 494 9.82 30.04 -6.68
CA GLN A 494 10.14 30.60 -5.37
C GLN A 494 9.67 29.67 -4.26
N VAL A 495 10.50 29.39 -3.26
CA VAL A 495 10.13 28.65 -2.06
C VAL A 495 9.36 29.57 -1.11
N LEU A 496 8.09 29.26 -0.90
CA LEU A 496 7.18 30.01 -0.03
C LEU A 496 7.26 29.55 1.42
N ALA A 497 7.36 28.23 1.63
CA ALA A 497 7.56 27.66 2.96
C ALA A 497 8.31 26.33 2.88
N ILE A 498 8.98 25.97 3.98
CA ILE A 498 9.67 24.69 4.18
C ILE A 498 9.00 23.98 5.35
N ARG A 499 8.48 22.74 5.11
CA ARG A 499 7.99 21.87 6.17
C ARG A 499 9.07 20.81 6.45
N ASP A 500 9.65 20.83 7.64
CA ASP A 500 10.54 19.78 8.14
C ASP A 500 9.79 18.93 9.17
N TYR A 501 9.30 17.80 8.73
CA TYR A 501 8.52 16.89 9.59
C TYR A 501 9.38 16.19 10.65
N LYS A 502 10.71 16.13 10.50
CA LYS A 502 11.59 15.58 11.52
C LYS A 502 11.63 16.47 12.77
N ASN A 503 11.59 17.77 12.55
CA ASN A 503 11.68 18.79 13.60
C ASN A 503 10.32 19.42 13.95
N ASP A 504 9.22 18.94 13.35
CA ASP A 504 7.86 19.48 13.48
C ASP A 504 7.81 21.00 13.25
N THR A 505 8.41 21.48 12.16
CA THR A 505 8.44 22.90 11.81
C THR A 505 7.98 23.17 10.40
N ARG A 506 7.11 24.17 10.22
CA ARG A 506 6.80 24.84 8.96
C ARG A 506 7.29 26.27 9.05
N LYS A 507 8.31 26.60 8.27
CA LYS A 507 8.91 27.95 8.19
C LYS A 507 8.39 28.67 6.95
N ASP A 508 7.68 29.76 7.14
CA ASP A 508 7.31 30.69 6.06
C ASP A 508 8.56 31.48 5.64
N MET A 509 8.94 31.37 4.37
CA MET A 509 10.19 31.95 3.85
C MET A 509 10.09 33.46 3.58
N THR A 510 8.87 34.01 3.53
CA THR A 510 8.63 35.45 3.33
C THR A 510 8.68 36.20 4.66
N THR A 511 8.02 35.66 5.68
CA THR A 511 7.87 36.32 6.98
C THR A 511 8.86 35.84 8.03
N GLY A 512 9.49 34.66 7.82
CA GLY A 512 10.33 33.98 8.79
C GLY A 512 9.56 33.34 9.96
N LYS A 513 8.20 33.36 9.92
CA LYS A 513 7.37 32.73 10.96
C LYS A 513 7.56 31.21 10.94
N VAL A 514 7.75 30.63 12.12
CA VAL A 514 7.82 29.17 12.32
C VAL A 514 6.60 28.70 13.12
N GLU A 515 5.97 27.64 12.65
CA GLU A 515 4.83 27.00 13.31
C GLU A 515 4.98 25.47 13.20
N PRO A 516 4.30 24.65 14.05
CA PRO A 516 4.36 23.19 13.93
C PRO A 516 3.68 22.73 12.63
N THR A 517 4.14 21.62 12.06
CA THR A 517 3.50 20.94 10.93
C THR A 517 2.18 20.29 11.33
N GLY A 518 2.06 19.89 12.60
CA GLY A 518 0.88 19.21 13.15
C GLY A 518 0.78 17.73 12.75
N LEU A 519 1.82 17.15 12.14
CA LEU A 519 1.91 15.74 11.78
C LEU A 519 3.02 15.03 12.58
N PRO A 520 2.97 13.70 12.70
CA PRO A 520 4.01 12.94 13.40
C PRO A 520 5.42 13.19 12.85
N SER A 521 6.44 13.01 13.72
CA SER A 521 7.83 13.16 13.28
C SER A 521 8.19 12.12 12.21
N SER A 522 8.76 12.60 11.10
CA SER A 522 9.22 11.78 9.98
C SER A 522 10.39 12.43 9.27
N ASN A 523 11.33 11.64 8.74
CA ASN A 523 12.48 12.16 8.01
C ASN A 523 12.11 12.66 6.61
N VAL A 524 11.27 13.69 6.54
CA VAL A 524 10.72 14.26 5.31
C VAL A 524 10.93 15.76 5.28
N LEU A 525 11.32 16.29 4.13
CA LEU A 525 11.34 17.72 3.81
C LEU A 525 10.35 17.98 2.68
N TYR A 526 9.50 18.99 2.85
CA TYR A 526 8.52 19.42 1.86
C TYR A 526 8.66 20.91 1.62
N TYR A 527 8.70 21.31 0.37
CA TYR A 527 8.84 22.70 -0.07
C TYR A 527 7.56 23.15 -0.76
N GLU A 528 6.88 24.12 -0.16
CA GLU A 528 5.76 24.82 -0.79
C GLU A 528 6.30 25.87 -1.74
N LEU A 529 5.88 25.83 -3.00
CA LEU A 529 6.37 26.71 -4.06
C LEU A 529 5.24 27.62 -4.55
N ASN A 530 5.60 28.71 -5.28
CA ASN A 530 4.59 29.50 -5.97
C ASN A 530 3.90 28.69 -7.09
N ASP A 531 2.83 29.24 -7.66
CA ASP A 531 2.05 28.69 -8.79
C ASP A 531 1.45 27.28 -8.52
N ASN A 532 1.12 26.98 -7.26
CA ASN A 532 0.64 25.67 -6.81
C ASN A 532 1.60 24.53 -7.16
N ALA A 533 2.90 24.80 -7.11
CA ALA A 533 3.92 23.79 -7.24
C ALA A 533 4.47 23.38 -5.86
N TRP A 534 5.01 22.19 -5.79
CA TRP A 534 5.67 21.67 -4.59
C TRP A 534 6.68 20.60 -4.93
N CYS A 535 7.63 20.38 -4.03
CA CYS A 535 8.49 19.21 -4.06
C CYS A 535 8.71 18.65 -2.66
N CYS A 536 8.94 17.34 -2.58
CA CYS A 536 9.14 16.63 -1.31
C CYS A 536 10.31 15.65 -1.42
N VAL A 537 11.15 15.59 -0.40
CA VAL A 537 12.30 14.70 -0.33
C VAL A 537 12.14 13.76 0.85
N ARG A 538 12.15 12.45 0.57
CA ARG A 538 11.91 11.41 1.58
C ARG A 538 12.83 10.22 1.38
N PRO A 539 13.70 9.89 2.36
CA PRO A 539 14.44 8.64 2.35
C PRO A 539 13.51 7.45 2.54
N SER A 540 13.85 6.33 1.91
CA SER A 540 13.22 5.05 2.24
C SER A 540 13.62 4.60 3.63
N GLY A 541 12.67 4.05 4.41
CA GLY A 541 12.97 3.47 5.72
C GLY A 541 13.59 2.08 5.67
N THR A 542 13.53 1.40 4.52
CA THR A 542 13.92 -0.02 4.39
C THR A 542 15.02 -0.28 3.36
N GLU A 543 15.27 0.68 2.48
CA GLU A 543 16.23 0.54 1.37
C GLU A 543 17.11 1.79 1.28
N PRO A 544 18.35 1.71 0.78
CA PRO A 544 19.22 2.86 0.59
C PRO A 544 18.79 3.69 -0.63
N LYS A 545 17.61 4.29 -0.53
CA LYS A 545 16.97 5.09 -1.59
C LYS A 545 16.44 6.41 -1.03
N ILE A 546 16.52 7.47 -1.82
CA ILE A 546 15.78 8.72 -1.60
C ILE A 546 14.76 8.86 -2.72
N LYS A 547 13.53 9.16 -2.35
CA LYS A 547 12.46 9.51 -3.27
C LYS A 547 12.24 11.01 -3.28
N PHE A 548 12.11 11.56 -4.46
CA PHE A 548 11.74 12.94 -4.73
C PHE A 548 10.37 12.95 -5.37
N TYR A 549 9.45 13.69 -4.80
CA TYR A 549 8.09 13.86 -5.31
C TYR A 549 7.92 15.30 -5.77
N PHE A 550 7.17 15.50 -6.82
CA PHE A 550 6.93 16.79 -7.43
C PHE A 550 5.47 16.94 -7.77
N GLY A 551 4.92 18.14 -7.62
CA GLY A 551 3.61 18.50 -8.12
C GLY A 551 3.63 19.89 -8.71
N VAL A 552 2.94 20.02 -9.85
CA VAL A 552 2.79 21.30 -10.56
C VAL A 552 1.36 21.47 -11.06
N LYS A 553 1.00 22.72 -11.40
CA LYS A 553 -0.25 23.03 -12.07
C LYS A 553 0.03 23.77 -13.36
N GLY A 554 -0.50 23.27 -14.46
CA GLY A 554 -0.41 23.88 -15.79
C GLY A 554 -1.75 24.42 -16.29
N VAL A 555 -1.69 24.95 -17.51
CA VAL A 555 -2.86 25.42 -18.28
C VAL A 555 -3.23 24.45 -19.41
N SER A 556 -2.38 23.46 -19.69
CA SER A 556 -2.62 22.34 -20.60
C SER A 556 -1.81 21.12 -20.15
N LEU A 557 -2.02 19.96 -20.79
CA LEU A 557 -1.24 18.74 -20.55
C LEU A 557 0.25 18.96 -20.88
N GLU A 558 0.54 19.63 -21.98
CA GLU A 558 1.90 19.93 -22.44
C GLU A 558 2.60 20.92 -21.48
N ASP A 559 1.88 21.97 -21.04
CA ASP A 559 2.42 22.96 -20.10
C ASP A 559 2.72 22.32 -18.73
N SER A 560 1.81 21.50 -18.22
CA SER A 560 2.04 20.80 -16.95
C SER A 560 3.21 19.82 -17.03
N GLN A 561 3.40 19.13 -18.16
CA GLN A 561 4.55 18.25 -18.34
C GLN A 561 5.85 19.05 -18.42
N ALA A 562 5.91 20.13 -19.19
CA ALA A 562 7.10 20.97 -19.29
C ALA A 562 7.50 21.58 -17.92
N LYS A 563 6.52 22.02 -17.13
CA LYS A 563 6.73 22.52 -15.75
C LYS A 563 7.27 21.45 -14.82
N LEU A 564 6.72 20.22 -14.91
CA LEU A 564 7.17 19.10 -14.10
C LEU A 564 8.62 18.72 -14.42
N ASP A 565 8.96 18.64 -15.72
CA ASP A 565 10.31 18.30 -16.18
C ASP A 565 11.32 19.36 -15.73
N ALA A 566 10.98 20.64 -15.83
CA ALA A 566 11.83 21.74 -15.40
C ALA A 566 12.06 21.70 -13.86
N LEU A 567 10.97 21.59 -13.08
CA LEU A 567 11.07 21.54 -11.61
C LEU A 567 11.89 20.34 -11.14
N SER A 568 11.65 19.15 -11.73
CA SER A 568 12.37 17.94 -11.33
C SER A 568 13.86 18.03 -11.62
N ALA A 569 14.25 18.57 -12.76
CA ALA A 569 15.66 18.78 -13.13
C ALA A 569 16.36 19.73 -12.15
N GLU A 570 15.73 20.86 -11.82
CA GLU A 570 16.28 21.85 -10.89
C GLU A 570 16.45 21.30 -9.47
N VAL A 571 15.44 20.58 -8.98
CA VAL A 571 15.52 19.99 -7.63
C VAL A 571 16.59 18.90 -7.60
N LEU A 572 16.58 17.94 -8.55
CA LEU A 572 17.58 16.86 -8.57
C LEU A 572 19.00 17.39 -8.67
N GLY A 573 19.24 18.43 -9.51
CA GLY A 573 20.56 19.06 -9.63
C GLY A 573 21.08 19.71 -8.33
N GLN A 574 20.20 20.03 -7.36
CA GLN A 574 20.64 20.54 -6.05
C GLN A 574 20.99 19.42 -5.05
N PHE A 575 20.59 18.19 -5.33
CA PHE A 575 20.82 17.03 -4.47
C PHE A 575 21.91 16.07 -5.00
N GLU A 576 22.39 16.26 -6.23
CA GLU A 576 23.58 15.61 -6.79
C GLU A 576 24.87 16.27 -6.27
#